data_9471cd6d39a435b980cb9e182812e9c6
#
_entry.id   9471cd6d39a435b980cb9e182812e9c6
#
_cell.length_a   1.000
_cell.length_b   1.000
_cell.length_c   1.000
_cell.angle_alpha   90.00
_cell.angle_beta   90.00
_cell.angle_gamma   90.00
#
_symmetry.space_group_name_H-M   'P 1'
#
loop_
_entity.id
_entity.type
_entity.pdbx_description
1 polymer ?
#
loop_
_entity_poly.entity_id
_entity_poly.type
_entity_poly.pdbx_seq_one_letter_code
_entity_poly.pdbx_strand_id
1 'polypeptide(L)'
;RNMRNFIRKWGATPMHDAMMKPIVLPKYDIGLVVKNCSLELVAALEPWCSNIYHDIDDVKNYVEQEQPQTEYNLNNKILSINAEVSNDIEIRFDAKDITNDNINFISQMPMILQEHNEVGSFAHDIFEVTINTLEHKTKELIKSKPLKSYGFKL
;
A
#
# COMPACT_ATOMS: atom_id res chain seq x y z
N ARG A 1 -2.16 11.50 -17.10
CA ARG A 1 -2.38 11.23 -15.86
C ARG A 1 -2.05 9.85 -15.44
N ASN A 2 -1.38 9.69 -14.40
CA ASN A 2 -0.86 8.43 -13.95
C ASN A 2 -1.64 7.93 -12.73
N MET A 3 -2.48 6.90 -12.95
CA MET A 3 -3.27 6.33 -11.88
C MET A 3 -2.38 5.71 -10.80
N ARG A 4 -1.23 5.15 -11.18
CA ARG A 4 -0.33 4.54 -10.21
C ARG A 4 0.17 5.58 -9.21
N ASN A 5 0.48 6.80 -9.66
CA ASN A 5 0.92 7.85 -8.75
C ASN A 5 -0.21 8.34 -7.87
N PHE A 6 -1.44 8.32 -8.38
CA PHE A 6 -2.60 8.64 -7.55
C PHE A 6 -2.71 7.63 -6.39
N ILE A 7 -2.56 6.35 -6.70
CA ILE A 7 -2.64 5.31 -5.69
C ILE A 7 -1.48 5.43 -4.69
N ARG A 8 -0.27 5.76 -5.18
CA ARG A 8 0.87 5.94 -4.28
C ARG A 8 0.61 7.06 -3.28
N LYS A 9 -0.01 8.13 -3.73
CA LYS A 9 -0.25 9.29 -2.88
C LYS A 9 -1.41 9.06 -1.92
N TRP A 10 -2.50 8.48 -2.41
CA TRP A 10 -3.73 8.40 -1.63
C TRP A 10 -4.01 7.03 -1.05
N GLY A 11 -3.33 5.99 -1.51
CA GLY A 11 -3.53 4.63 -1.01
C GLY A 11 -4.73 3.92 -1.59
N ALA A 12 -5.45 4.55 -2.51
CA ALA A 12 -6.65 3.97 -3.10
C ALA A 12 -6.96 4.67 -4.42
N THR A 13 -7.79 4.02 -5.24
CA THR A 13 -8.29 4.66 -6.45
C THR A 13 -9.35 5.71 -6.10
N PRO A 14 -9.65 6.62 -7.03
CA PRO A 14 -10.69 7.64 -6.77
C PRO A 14 -12.02 6.98 -6.50
N MET A 15 -12.74 7.50 -5.50
CA MET A 15 -14.06 7.01 -5.13
C MET A 15 -15.01 8.19 -4.90
N HIS A 16 -16.29 7.95 -5.13
CA HIS A 16 -17.32 8.96 -4.95
C HIS A 16 -18.52 8.34 -4.25
N ASP A 17 -19.23 9.15 -3.47
CA ASP A 17 -20.47 8.70 -2.84
C ASP A 17 -21.65 8.85 -3.81
N ALA A 18 -22.86 8.57 -3.33
CA ALA A 18 -24.06 8.63 -4.16
C ALA A 18 -24.32 10.04 -4.68
N MET A 19 -23.79 11.05 -4.02
CA MET A 19 -23.94 12.44 -4.43
C MET A 19 -22.76 12.92 -5.26
N MET A 20 -21.91 12.00 -5.72
CA MET A 20 -20.72 12.29 -6.52
C MET A 20 -19.67 13.10 -5.79
N LYS A 21 -19.72 13.14 -4.47
CA LYS A 21 -18.66 13.78 -3.70
C LYS A 21 -17.49 12.84 -3.53
N PRO A 22 -16.25 13.35 -3.58
CA PRO A 22 -15.09 12.48 -3.42
C PRO A 22 -15.08 11.83 -2.03
N ILE A 23 -14.72 10.56 -2.01
CA ILE A 23 -14.50 9.83 -0.77
C ILE A 23 -13.00 9.67 -0.60
N VAL A 24 -12.46 10.17 0.50
CA VAL A 24 -11.02 10.09 0.78
C VAL A 24 -10.82 9.27 2.04
N LEU A 25 -10.17 8.12 1.87
CA LEU A 25 -9.85 7.24 2.98
C LEU A 25 -8.47 7.59 3.53
N PRO A 26 -8.22 7.30 4.81
CA PRO A 26 -6.87 7.47 5.35
C PRO A 26 -5.87 6.60 4.60
N LYS A 27 -4.67 7.11 4.43
CA LYS A 27 -3.60 6.30 3.84
C LYS A 27 -2.84 5.63 4.97
N TYR A 28 -2.79 4.31 4.92
CA TYR A 28 -2.14 3.50 5.94
C TYR A 28 -0.72 3.16 5.53
N ASP A 29 0.14 2.95 6.53
CA ASP A 29 1.50 2.49 6.31
C ASP A 29 1.50 0.98 6.24
N ILE A 30 1.47 0.44 5.02
CA ILE A 30 1.32 -0.98 4.77
C ILE A 30 2.62 -1.55 4.23
N GLY A 31 3.12 -2.60 4.85
CA GLY A 31 4.24 -3.38 4.34
C GLY A 31 3.74 -4.72 3.84
N LEU A 32 4.02 -5.03 2.59
CA LEU A 32 3.68 -6.33 2.00
C LEU A 32 4.91 -7.22 2.03
N VAL A 33 4.82 -8.38 2.68
CA VAL A 33 5.92 -9.34 2.75
C VAL A 33 5.53 -10.53 1.88
N VAL A 34 6.23 -10.71 0.76
CA VAL A 34 5.79 -11.62 -0.29
C VAL A 34 6.86 -12.67 -0.58
N LYS A 35 6.52 -13.93 -0.36
CA LYS A 35 7.38 -15.04 -0.73
C LYS A 35 7.11 -15.46 -2.16
N ASN A 36 8.13 -15.99 -2.83
CA ASN A 36 8.03 -16.46 -4.22
C ASN A 36 7.51 -15.37 -5.14
N CYS A 37 7.98 -14.16 -4.90
CA CYS A 37 7.50 -12.98 -5.61
C CYS A 37 8.05 -12.95 -7.03
N SER A 38 7.34 -12.26 -7.92
CA SER A 38 7.80 -12.01 -9.28
C SER A 38 7.85 -10.51 -9.51
N LEU A 39 8.61 -10.11 -10.54
CA LEU A 39 8.71 -8.70 -10.89
C LEU A 39 7.36 -8.16 -11.31
N GLU A 40 6.56 -8.96 -11.98
CA GLU A 40 5.21 -8.55 -12.38
C GLU A 40 4.35 -8.24 -11.17
N LEU A 41 4.47 -9.06 -10.13
CA LEU A 41 3.69 -8.84 -8.92
C LEU A 41 4.16 -7.59 -8.18
N VAL A 42 5.47 -7.35 -8.14
CA VAL A 42 5.98 -6.11 -7.56
C VAL A 42 5.38 -4.92 -8.31
N ALA A 43 5.36 -5.00 -9.64
CA ALA A 43 4.80 -3.91 -10.44
C ALA A 43 3.33 -3.67 -10.12
N ALA A 44 2.58 -4.74 -9.91
CA ALA A 44 1.15 -4.64 -9.62
C ALA A 44 0.88 -4.06 -8.22
N LEU A 45 1.72 -4.38 -7.25
CA LEU A 45 1.41 -4.10 -5.84
C LEU A 45 2.15 -2.88 -5.29
N GLU A 46 3.26 -2.48 -5.91
CA GLU A 46 4.08 -1.42 -5.34
C GLU A 46 3.31 -0.13 -5.07
N PRO A 47 2.43 0.34 -5.96
CA PRO A 47 1.71 1.59 -5.68
C PRO A 47 0.77 1.51 -4.48
N TRP A 48 0.36 0.30 -4.08
CA TRP A 48 -0.65 0.10 -3.04
C TRP A 48 -0.08 0.01 -1.63
N CYS A 49 1.23 0.09 -1.47
CA CYS A 49 1.84 -0.10 -0.16
C CYS A 49 2.94 0.93 0.07
N SER A 50 3.31 1.09 1.34
CA SER A 50 4.45 1.94 1.68
C SER A 50 5.75 1.21 1.38
N ASN A 51 5.80 -0.09 1.65
CA ASN A 51 6.97 -0.92 1.35
C ASN A 51 6.51 -2.28 0.86
N ILE A 52 7.29 -2.87 -0.04
CA ILE A 52 7.10 -4.25 -0.43
C ILE A 52 8.42 -4.99 -0.23
N TYR A 53 8.35 -6.10 0.49
CA TYR A 53 9.50 -6.93 0.85
C TYR A 53 9.43 -8.21 0.02
N HIS A 54 10.44 -8.43 -0.81
CA HIS A 54 10.42 -9.52 -1.80
C HIS A 54 11.64 -10.40 -1.70
N ASP A 55 11.58 -11.55 -2.35
CA ASP A 55 12.68 -12.49 -2.42
C ASP A 55 13.26 -12.63 -3.83
N ILE A 56 13.05 -11.63 -4.69
CA ILE A 56 13.58 -11.61 -6.05
C ILE A 56 15.05 -11.20 -6.00
N ASP A 57 15.88 -11.81 -6.84
CA ASP A 57 17.30 -11.48 -6.86
C ASP A 57 17.56 -10.07 -7.37
N ASP A 58 16.79 -9.61 -8.34
CA ASP A 58 17.08 -8.33 -8.98
C ASP A 58 15.79 -7.66 -9.45
N VAL A 59 15.50 -6.49 -8.89
CA VAL A 59 14.33 -5.70 -9.27
C VAL A 59 14.74 -4.46 -10.08
N LYS A 60 15.99 -4.40 -10.51
CA LYS A 60 16.54 -3.20 -11.12
C LYS A 60 15.78 -2.75 -12.35
N ASN A 61 15.35 -3.69 -13.18
CA ASN A 61 14.62 -3.33 -14.40
C ASN A 61 13.32 -2.59 -14.08
N TYR A 62 12.59 -3.05 -13.08
CA TYR A 62 11.36 -2.37 -12.71
C TYR A 62 11.66 -0.97 -12.18
N VAL A 63 12.65 -0.86 -11.30
CA VAL A 63 13.00 0.43 -10.71
C VAL A 63 13.45 1.40 -11.79
N GLU A 64 14.27 0.96 -12.73
CA GLU A 64 14.76 1.84 -13.79
C GLU A 64 13.65 2.34 -14.69
N GLN A 65 12.68 1.48 -14.99
CA GLN A 65 11.58 1.86 -15.86
C GLN A 65 10.55 2.72 -15.15
N GLU A 66 10.31 2.47 -13.88
CA GLU A 66 9.23 3.16 -13.17
C GLU A 66 9.70 4.43 -12.48
N GLN A 67 10.96 4.50 -12.02
CA GLN A 67 11.43 5.64 -11.25
C GLN A 67 11.22 6.97 -11.97
N PRO A 68 11.43 7.08 -13.29
CA PRO A 68 11.17 8.36 -13.97
C PRO A 68 9.70 8.78 -13.96
N GLN A 69 8.80 7.87 -13.62
CA GLN A 69 7.36 8.14 -13.62
C GLN A 69 6.84 8.62 -12.27
N THR A 70 7.68 8.62 -11.23
CA THR A 70 7.21 8.95 -9.89
C THR A 70 8.28 9.68 -9.11
N GLU A 71 7.83 10.52 -8.16
CA GLU A 71 8.71 11.22 -7.26
C GLU A 71 9.13 10.37 -6.06
N TYR A 72 8.43 9.26 -5.82
CA TYR A 72 8.78 8.38 -4.72
C TYR A 72 10.09 7.66 -5.03
N ASN A 73 10.92 7.49 -3.99
CA ASN A 73 12.17 6.76 -4.14
C ASN A 73 11.88 5.27 -4.05
N LEU A 74 11.86 4.60 -5.19
CA LEU A 74 11.48 3.20 -5.25
C LEU A 74 12.49 2.30 -4.55
N ASN A 75 13.75 2.72 -4.47
CA ASN A 75 14.74 1.93 -3.75
C ASN A 75 14.45 1.88 -2.25
N ASN A 76 13.75 2.87 -1.72
CA ASN A 76 13.33 2.86 -0.32
C ASN A 76 12.04 2.09 -0.10
N LYS A 77 11.26 1.89 -1.16
CA LYS A 77 9.99 1.18 -1.06
C LYS A 77 10.14 -0.32 -1.28
N ILE A 78 11.00 -0.71 -2.20
CA ILE A 78 11.14 -2.10 -2.64
C ILE A 78 12.36 -2.68 -1.94
N LEU A 79 12.12 -3.53 -0.97
CA LEU A 79 13.16 -4.00 -0.06
C LEU A 79 13.25 -5.53 -0.09
N SER A 80 14.38 -6.04 0.40
CA SER A 80 14.56 -7.48 0.52
C SER A 80 13.66 -8.04 1.62
N ILE A 81 13.19 -9.27 1.42
CA ILE A 81 12.39 -9.96 2.43
C ILE A 81 13.18 -10.17 3.73
N ASN A 82 14.49 -10.05 3.66
CA ASN A 82 15.36 -10.18 4.83
C ASN A 82 15.48 -8.88 5.61
N ALA A 83 14.97 -7.77 5.07
CA ALA A 83 14.99 -6.51 5.78
C ALA A 83 13.99 -6.52 6.94
N GLU A 84 14.25 -5.69 7.92
CA GLU A 84 13.36 -5.58 9.06
C GLU A 84 12.06 -4.88 8.64
N VAL A 85 10.92 -5.49 8.98
CA VAL A 85 9.61 -4.93 8.65
C VAL A 85 9.18 -4.04 9.80
N SER A 86 8.98 -2.75 9.53
CA SER A 86 8.66 -1.79 10.57
C SER A 86 7.38 -1.01 10.27
N ASN A 87 6.55 -1.51 9.38
CA ASN A 87 5.33 -0.83 8.98
C ASN A 87 4.24 -0.98 10.05
N ASP A 88 3.29 -0.04 10.06
CA ASP A 88 2.16 -0.11 10.97
C ASP A 88 1.30 -1.33 10.72
N ILE A 89 1.13 -1.68 9.46
CA ILE A 89 0.34 -2.83 9.03
C ILE A 89 1.26 -3.74 8.22
N GLU A 90 1.29 -5.02 8.56
CA GLU A 90 2.08 -6.01 7.82
C GLU A 90 1.14 -7.03 7.20
N ILE A 91 1.31 -7.30 5.92
CA ILE A 91 0.52 -8.31 5.22
C ILE A 91 1.49 -9.29 4.60
N ARG A 92 1.41 -10.56 5.02
CA ARG A 92 2.32 -11.60 4.56
C ARG A 92 1.54 -12.63 3.75
N PHE A 93 2.12 -13.03 2.64
CA PHE A 93 1.51 -14.08 1.81
C PHE A 93 2.54 -14.68 0.86
N ASP A 94 2.15 -15.80 0.25
CA ASP A 94 2.97 -16.49 -0.74
C ASP A 94 2.40 -16.18 -2.12
N ALA A 95 3.25 -15.64 -3.00
CA ALA A 95 2.79 -15.19 -4.32
C ALA A 95 2.27 -16.33 -5.18
N LYS A 96 2.71 -17.57 -4.93
CA LYS A 96 2.22 -18.68 -5.73
C LYS A 96 0.72 -18.94 -5.51
N ASP A 97 0.16 -18.41 -4.42
CA ASP A 97 -1.26 -18.57 -4.10
C ASP A 97 -2.11 -17.38 -4.55
N ILE A 98 -1.49 -16.36 -5.16
CA ILE A 98 -2.20 -15.18 -5.64
C ILE A 98 -3.05 -15.53 -6.85
N THR A 99 -4.27 -14.97 -6.90
CA THR A 99 -5.16 -15.10 -8.05
C THR A 99 -5.70 -13.72 -8.40
N ASN A 100 -6.38 -13.63 -9.54
CA ASN A 100 -7.03 -12.38 -9.95
C ASN A 100 -8.11 -11.96 -8.96
N ASP A 101 -8.69 -12.93 -8.25
CA ASP A 101 -9.74 -12.62 -7.27
C ASP A 101 -9.16 -12.16 -5.95
N ASN A 102 -8.19 -12.92 -5.39
CA ASN A 102 -7.74 -12.60 -4.04
C ASN A 102 -6.80 -11.41 -3.99
N ILE A 103 -6.15 -11.04 -5.10
CA ILE A 103 -5.28 -9.88 -5.11
C ILE A 103 -6.05 -8.60 -4.78
N ASN A 104 -7.35 -8.59 -5.01
CA ASN A 104 -8.18 -7.43 -4.69
C ASN A 104 -8.21 -7.11 -3.20
N PHE A 105 -7.88 -8.09 -2.35
CA PHE A 105 -7.80 -7.86 -0.91
C PHE A 105 -6.84 -6.71 -0.61
N ILE A 106 -5.72 -6.65 -1.33
CA ILE A 106 -4.72 -5.59 -1.12
C ILE A 106 -5.32 -4.22 -1.42
N SER A 107 -6.04 -4.09 -2.53
CA SER A 107 -6.62 -2.79 -2.91
C SER A 107 -7.78 -2.40 -2.01
N GLN A 108 -8.37 -3.36 -1.29
CA GLN A 108 -9.49 -3.09 -0.40
C GLN A 108 -9.04 -2.80 1.03
N MET A 109 -7.73 -2.89 1.31
CA MET A 109 -7.23 -2.72 2.66
C MET A 109 -7.65 -1.42 3.34
N PRO A 110 -7.63 -0.26 2.66
CA PRO A 110 -8.03 0.96 3.37
C PRO A 110 -9.44 0.89 3.93
N MET A 111 -10.38 0.28 3.19
CA MET A 111 -11.74 0.11 3.69
C MET A 111 -11.82 -0.92 4.80
N ILE A 112 -11.08 -2.01 4.65
CA ILE A 112 -11.06 -3.07 5.66
C ILE A 112 -10.50 -2.53 6.97
N LEU A 113 -9.43 -1.74 6.91
CA LEU A 113 -8.80 -1.21 8.11
C LEU A 113 -9.67 -0.15 8.80
N GLN A 114 -10.48 0.56 8.03
CA GLN A 114 -11.42 1.49 8.63
C GLN A 114 -12.47 0.79 9.49
N GLU A 115 -12.89 -0.39 9.04
CA GLU A 115 -13.89 -1.17 9.76
C GLU A 115 -13.26 -2.00 10.86
N HIS A 116 -12.08 -2.56 10.60
CA HIS A 116 -11.36 -3.39 11.57
C HIS A 116 -10.48 -2.48 12.40
N ASN A 117 -10.98 -2.03 13.51
CA ASN A 117 -10.47 -0.89 14.23
C ASN A 117 -9.65 -1.29 15.46
N GLU A 118 -8.98 -2.43 15.40
CA GLU A 118 -8.25 -2.97 16.55
C GLU A 118 -6.86 -3.44 16.16
N VAL A 119 -5.91 -3.22 17.05
CA VAL A 119 -4.56 -3.76 16.93
C VAL A 119 -4.64 -5.27 17.12
N GLY A 120 -3.82 -6.00 16.41
CA GLY A 120 -3.78 -7.46 16.52
C GLY A 120 -3.52 -8.11 15.17
N SER A 121 -3.73 -9.41 15.12
CA SER A 121 -3.47 -10.19 13.92
C SER A 121 -4.69 -10.97 13.52
N PHE A 122 -4.89 -11.10 12.20
CA PHE A 122 -5.95 -11.96 11.68
C PHE A 122 -5.52 -12.55 10.35
N ALA A 123 -6.19 -13.61 9.94
CA ALA A 123 -5.92 -14.26 8.67
C ALA A 123 -7.15 -14.13 7.79
N HIS A 124 -6.93 -13.89 6.49
CA HIS A 124 -7.99 -13.83 5.50
C HIS A 124 -7.48 -14.45 4.22
N ASP A 125 -8.10 -15.55 3.79
CA ASP A 125 -7.69 -16.28 2.60
C ASP A 125 -6.20 -16.66 2.71
N ILE A 126 -5.36 -16.19 1.80
CA ILE A 126 -3.93 -16.51 1.83
C ILE A 126 -3.12 -15.51 2.65
N PHE A 127 -3.77 -14.46 3.17
CA PHE A 127 -3.08 -13.33 3.79
C PHE A 127 -3.08 -13.43 5.31
N GLU A 128 -1.92 -13.11 5.90
CA GLU A 128 -1.80 -12.90 7.34
C GLU A 128 -1.57 -11.42 7.57
N VAL A 129 -2.49 -10.79 8.29
CA VAL A 129 -2.45 -9.36 8.51
C VAL A 129 -2.15 -9.09 9.97
N THR A 130 -1.12 -8.28 10.23
CA THR A 130 -0.77 -7.84 11.56
C THR A 130 -0.90 -6.33 11.63
N ILE A 131 -1.75 -5.85 12.52
CA ILE A 131 -1.94 -4.42 12.75
C ILE A 131 -1.18 -4.07 14.01
N ASN A 132 -0.04 -3.41 13.84
CA ASN A 132 0.81 -3.03 14.96
C ASN A 132 0.31 -1.75 15.63
N THR A 133 -0.17 -0.82 14.82
CA THR A 133 -0.73 0.42 15.34
C THR A 133 -1.60 1.06 14.28
N LEU A 134 -2.58 1.82 14.72
CA LEU A 134 -3.43 2.63 13.86
C LEU A 134 -3.23 4.13 14.11
N GLU A 135 -2.31 4.47 14.99
CA GLU A 135 -2.05 5.87 15.33
C GLU A 135 -1.49 6.66 14.18
N HIS A 136 -0.68 6.02 13.36
CA HIS A 136 -0.07 6.70 12.22
C HIS A 136 -1.13 7.30 11.30
N LYS A 137 -2.24 6.62 11.13
CA LYS A 137 -3.34 7.09 10.33
C LYS A 137 -3.80 8.48 10.79
N THR A 138 -3.97 8.66 12.09
CA THR A 138 -4.41 9.92 12.65
C THR A 138 -3.37 11.01 12.43
N LYS A 139 -2.11 10.69 12.64
CA LYS A 139 -1.03 11.64 12.45
C LYS A 139 -0.92 12.06 10.99
N GLU A 140 -1.09 11.14 10.07
CA GLU A 140 -1.04 11.47 8.66
C GLU A 140 -2.15 12.42 8.28
N LEU A 141 -3.34 12.18 8.76
CA LEU A 141 -4.46 13.06 8.47
C LEU A 141 -4.21 14.47 8.99
N ILE A 142 -3.65 14.56 10.17
CA ILE A 142 -3.35 15.86 10.77
C ILE A 142 -2.30 16.60 9.97
N LYS A 143 -1.27 15.89 9.53
CA LYS A 143 -0.20 16.53 8.76
C LYS A 143 -0.67 16.97 7.40
N SER A 144 -1.59 16.25 6.79
CA SER A 144 -2.03 16.61 5.46
C SER A 144 -2.93 17.78 5.44
N LYS A 145 -3.63 18.03 6.50
CA LYS A 145 -4.60 19.10 6.52
C LYS A 145 -4.01 20.47 6.37
N PRO A 146 -3.00 20.78 7.05
CA PRO A 146 -2.51 22.13 7.03
C PRO A 146 -1.82 22.45 5.81
N LEU A 147 -1.48 21.79 5.26
CA LEU A 147 -0.77 22.13 4.29
C LEU A 147 -1.30 22.83 3.43
N LYS A 148 -1.60 23.08 3.58
CA LYS A 148 -1.77 23.61 2.88
C LYS A 148 -2.44 23.73 2.30
N SER A 149 -2.69 23.79 2.14
CA SER A 149 -3.30 23.84 1.69
C SER A 149 -3.43 23.55 0.64
N TYR A 150 -3.43 22.95 0.21
CA TYR A 150 -3.54 22.63 -0.79
C TYR A 150 -4.58 22.59 -1.20
N GLY A 151 -5.00 22.86 -1.10
CA GLY A 151 -5.82 22.83 -1.39
C GLY A 151 -6.70 22.22 -1.60
N PHE A 152 -6.62 21.78 -1.67
CA PHE A 152 -7.23 21.30 -1.73
C PHE A 152 -7.63 21.03 -1.32
N LYS A 153 -7.47 21.07 -1.03
CA LYS A 153 -7.59 20.96 -0.52
C LYS A 153 -7.95 20.70 -0.33
N LEU A 154 -8.14 20.53 -0.23
CA LEU A 154 -8.37 20.50 0.14
C LEU A 154 -8.52 20.64 0.26
#